data_69af527ccb6d7716e6890b05145ce9fe
#
_entry.id   69af527ccb6d7716e6890b05145ce9fe
#
_cell.length_a   1.000
_cell.length_b   1.000
_cell.length_c   1.000
_cell.angle_alpha   90.00
_cell.angle_beta   90.00
_cell.angle_gamma   90.00
#
_symmetry.space_group_name_H-M   'P 1'
#
loop_
_entity.id
_entity.type
_entity.pdbx_description
1 polymer ?
#
loop_
_entity_poly.entity_id
_entity_poly.type
_entity_poly.pdbx_seq_one_letter_code
_entity_poly.pdbx_strand_id
1 'polypeptide(L)'
;GEEAFIRQAKLVRRYGAATIVMAFDEQGQADTRERKVEICTRAYRILTEQLGFPPEDIIFDPNIFAIATGIEEHNNYGLDFIEAISDIKNTLPHALISGGVSNVSFSFRGNNPVREAIHAVFLYHAIRNGMDMGIVNAGQLAIYEDIPQVLLERVEDVVLNRRDDATERLLEIAGEYAGDGAAGKVAEDPEWRQWGVSKRLEHALVKGITDFIEEDTEAARQAAEKPLHVIEGPLMDGMNVVGDLFGSGKMFLPQVVKSARVMKKAVAYLMPFMDAQKDGSAAKNGTILM
;
A
#
# COMPACT_ATOMS: atom_id res chain seq x y z
N GLY A 1 -18.25 -17.60 -4.74
CA GLY A 1 -18.68 -18.53 -3.68
C GLY A 1 -18.24 -19.94 -3.99
N GLU A 2 -18.33 -20.82 -3.01
CA GLU A 2 -17.78 -22.19 -3.01
C GLU A 2 -18.28 -23.06 -4.18
N GLU A 3 -19.57 -23.00 -4.54
CA GLU A 3 -20.12 -23.77 -5.67
C GLU A 3 -19.42 -23.45 -7.00
N ALA A 4 -19.15 -22.17 -7.25
CA ALA A 4 -18.45 -21.75 -8.45
C ALA A 4 -17.01 -22.25 -8.45
N PHE A 5 -16.33 -22.20 -7.31
CA PHE A 5 -14.98 -22.72 -7.11
C PHE A 5 -14.93 -24.23 -7.42
N ILE A 6 -15.83 -25.02 -6.81
CA ILE A 6 -15.92 -26.46 -7.04
C ILE A 6 -16.19 -26.78 -8.53
N ARG A 7 -17.10 -26.05 -9.17
CA ARG A 7 -17.42 -26.26 -10.59
C ARG A 7 -16.20 -25.99 -11.49
N GLN A 8 -15.48 -24.90 -11.25
CA GLN A 8 -14.28 -24.55 -12.02
C GLN A 8 -13.16 -25.56 -11.77
N ALA A 9 -12.91 -25.94 -10.51
CA ALA A 9 -11.89 -26.91 -10.15
C ALA A 9 -12.13 -28.28 -10.80
N LYS A 10 -13.39 -28.76 -10.89
CA LYS A 10 -13.74 -29.98 -11.63
C LYS A 10 -13.35 -29.91 -13.11
N LEU A 11 -13.51 -28.75 -13.74
CA LEU A 11 -13.11 -28.56 -15.14
C LEU A 11 -11.58 -28.58 -15.28
N VAL A 12 -10.87 -27.83 -14.44
CA VAL A 12 -9.41 -27.79 -14.45
C VAL A 12 -8.83 -29.20 -14.27
N ARG A 13 -9.31 -29.94 -13.27
CA ARG A 13 -8.90 -31.32 -13.03
C ARG A 13 -9.18 -32.24 -14.23
N ARG A 14 -10.36 -32.10 -14.85
CA ARG A 14 -10.73 -32.92 -16.03
C ARG A 14 -9.71 -32.79 -17.17
N TYR A 15 -9.10 -31.64 -17.33
CA TYR A 15 -8.09 -31.39 -18.37
C TYR A 15 -6.66 -31.66 -17.90
N GLY A 16 -6.46 -32.10 -16.67
CA GLY A 16 -5.14 -32.42 -16.11
C GLY A 16 -4.22 -31.22 -15.93
N ALA A 17 -4.79 -30.04 -15.69
CA ALA A 17 -4.04 -28.82 -15.48
C ALA A 17 -3.80 -28.56 -13.99
N ALA A 18 -2.63 -28.02 -13.64
CA ALA A 18 -2.40 -27.40 -12.34
C ALA A 18 -3.24 -26.14 -12.18
N THR A 19 -3.53 -25.76 -10.93
CA THR A 19 -4.35 -24.60 -10.63
C THR A 19 -3.67 -23.64 -9.68
N ILE A 20 -3.77 -22.33 -9.95
CA ILE A 20 -3.40 -21.30 -8.99
C ILE A 20 -4.66 -20.89 -8.22
N VAL A 21 -4.57 -20.97 -6.90
CA VAL A 21 -5.64 -20.60 -5.98
C VAL A 21 -5.22 -19.40 -5.16
N MET A 22 -5.87 -18.27 -5.37
CA MET A 22 -5.66 -17.08 -4.58
C MET A 22 -6.37 -17.20 -3.22
N ALA A 23 -5.73 -16.69 -2.16
CA ALA A 23 -6.34 -16.61 -0.84
C ALA A 23 -7.42 -15.50 -0.80
N PHE A 24 -8.59 -15.84 -1.34
CA PHE A 24 -9.73 -14.94 -1.50
C PHE A 24 -11.03 -15.69 -1.13
N ASP A 25 -11.82 -15.10 -0.27
CA ASP A 25 -13.10 -15.64 0.17
C ASP A 25 -14.26 -14.64 0.00
N GLU A 26 -15.39 -14.92 0.64
CA GLU A 26 -16.59 -14.08 0.62
C GLU A 26 -16.39 -12.71 1.31
N GLN A 27 -15.34 -12.56 2.13
CA GLN A 27 -14.99 -11.33 2.83
C GLN A 27 -13.93 -10.51 2.07
N GLY A 28 -13.33 -11.07 1.02
CA GLY A 28 -12.29 -10.44 0.22
C GLY A 28 -10.94 -11.14 0.29
N GLN A 29 -9.89 -10.44 -0.12
CA GLN A 29 -8.52 -10.95 -0.11
C GLN A 29 -8.00 -11.10 1.33
N ALA A 30 -7.26 -12.19 1.57
CA ALA A 30 -6.60 -12.42 2.85
C ALA A 30 -5.41 -11.46 3.00
N ASP A 31 -5.46 -10.63 4.01
CA ASP A 31 -4.43 -9.64 4.36
C ASP A 31 -3.54 -10.11 5.51
N THR A 32 -4.06 -10.80 6.52
CA THR A 32 -3.32 -11.32 7.66
C THR A 32 -2.83 -12.75 7.44
N ARG A 33 -1.78 -13.15 8.20
CA ARG A 33 -1.23 -14.51 8.21
C ARG A 33 -2.31 -15.56 8.43
N GLU A 34 -3.13 -15.37 9.46
CA GLU A 34 -4.18 -16.32 9.86
C GLU A 34 -5.19 -16.55 8.74
N ARG A 35 -5.67 -15.45 8.12
CA ARG A 35 -6.63 -15.55 7.02
C ARG A 35 -6.03 -16.22 5.77
N LYS A 36 -4.75 -15.94 5.47
CA LYS A 36 -4.04 -16.61 4.36
C LYS A 36 -4.02 -18.12 4.56
N VAL A 37 -3.64 -18.57 5.75
CA VAL A 37 -3.56 -19.99 6.11
C VAL A 37 -4.96 -20.63 6.13
N GLU A 38 -5.95 -19.97 6.72
CA GLU A 38 -7.33 -20.48 6.81
C GLU A 38 -7.93 -20.70 5.41
N ILE A 39 -7.87 -19.70 4.53
CA ILE A 39 -8.45 -19.79 3.19
C ILE A 39 -7.72 -20.83 2.35
N CYS A 40 -6.37 -20.88 2.39
CA CYS A 40 -5.61 -21.91 1.69
C CYS A 40 -5.94 -23.31 2.21
N THR A 41 -6.11 -23.48 3.52
CA THR A 41 -6.48 -24.76 4.14
C THR A 41 -7.88 -25.20 3.71
N ARG A 42 -8.86 -24.29 3.70
CA ARG A 42 -10.22 -24.59 3.21
C ARG A 42 -10.19 -25.02 1.74
N ALA A 43 -9.49 -24.27 0.91
CA ALA A 43 -9.38 -24.58 -0.52
C ALA A 43 -8.66 -25.93 -0.75
N TYR A 44 -7.57 -26.19 -0.01
CA TYR A 44 -6.84 -27.46 -0.10
C TYR A 44 -7.73 -28.66 0.21
N ARG A 45 -8.51 -28.61 1.29
CA ARG A 45 -9.44 -29.70 1.66
C ARG A 45 -10.51 -29.94 0.59
N ILE A 46 -11.10 -28.88 0.07
CA ILE A 46 -12.08 -29.01 -1.03
C ILE A 46 -11.45 -29.67 -2.25
N LEU A 47 -10.26 -29.22 -2.66
CA LEU A 47 -9.58 -29.74 -3.84
C LEU A 47 -9.14 -31.19 -3.67
N THR A 48 -8.51 -31.54 -2.55
CA THR A 48 -7.94 -32.86 -2.34
C THR A 48 -8.99 -33.88 -1.88
N GLU A 49 -9.78 -33.56 -0.85
CA GLU A 49 -10.69 -34.50 -0.21
C GLU A 49 -12.01 -34.68 -0.96
N GLN A 50 -12.58 -33.60 -1.51
CA GLN A 50 -13.86 -33.65 -2.22
C GLN A 50 -13.70 -33.91 -3.71
N LEU A 51 -12.65 -33.31 -4.33
CA LEU A 51 -12.48 -33.37 -5.78
C LEU A 51 -11.37 -34.34 -6.19
N GLY A 52 -10.54 -34.82 -5.26
CA GLY A 52 -9.41 -35.72 -5.53
C GLY A 52 -8.36 -35.05 -6.43
N PHE A 53 -8.14 -33.75 -6.28
CA PHE A 53 -7.10 -33.01 -7.01
C PHE A 53 -5.73 -33.44 -6.48
N PRO A 54 -4.73 -33.69 -7.35
CA PRO A 54 -3.38 -33.99 -6.89
C PRO A 54 -2.83 -32.78 -6.11
N PRO A 55 -2.30 -32.97 -4.88
CA PRO A 55 -1.79 -31.85 -4.09
C PRO A 55 -0.65 -31.07 -4.77
N GLU A 56 0.20 -31.75 -5.54
CA GLU A 56 1.32 -31.20 -6.29
C GLU A 56 0.90 -30.31 -7.47
N ASP A 57 -0.36 -30.40 -7.89
CA ASP A 57 -0.95 -29.55 -8.92
C ASP A 57 -1.64 -28.29 -8.33
N ILE A 58 -1.61 -28.12 -7.00
CA ILE A 58 -2.18 -26.99 -6.30
C ILE A 58 -1.08 -25.98 -6.02
N ILE A 59 -1.25 -24.75 -6.54
CA ILE A 59 -0.36 -23.62 -6.32
C ILE A 59 -1.15 -22.55 -5.58
N PHE A 60 -0.76 -22.21 -4.36
CA PHE A 60 -1.39 -21.11 -3.63
C PHE A 60 -0.72 -19.78 -3.94
N ASP A 61 -1.53 -18.75 -4.14
CA ASP A 61 -1.14 -17.34 -4.09
C ASP A 61 -1.79 -16.70 -2.86
N PRO A 62 -1.06 -16.62 -1.73
CA PRO A 62 -1.60 -16.04 -0.49
C PRO A 62 -1.74 -14.51 -0.52
N ASN A 63 -1.69 -13.89 -1.66
CA ASN A 63 -1.75 -12.45 -1.93
C ASN A 63 -0.59 -11.66 -1.33
N ILE A 64 0.22 -11.05 -2.19
CA ILE A 64 1.25 -10.09 -1.82
C ILE A 64 0.67 -8.69 -1.90
N PHE A 65 0.70 -7.95 -0.79
CA PHE A 65 0.26 -6.55 -0.69
C PHE A 65 1.44 -5.60 -0.61
N ALA A 66 1.16 -4.32 -0.92
CA ALA A 66 2.14 -3.27 -0.80
C ALA A 66 2.51 -3.02 0.68
N ILE A 67 3.81 -2.94 0.96
CA ILE A 67 4.36 -2.52 2.25
C ILE A 67 4.81 -1.06 2.20
N ALA A 68 5.20 -0.51 3.33
CA ALA A 68 5.63 0.89 3.45
C ALA A 68 4.65 1.88 2.83
N THR A 69 3.37 1.70 3.04
CA THR A 69 2.31 2.58 2.52
C THR A 69 2.11 3.84 3.36
N GLY A 70 2.65 3.86 4.59
CA GLY A 70 2.36 4.89 5.60
C GLY A 70 1.04 4.66 6.34
N ILE A 71 0.40 3.50 6.15
CA ILE A 71 -0.79 3.03 6.87
C ILE A 71 -0.34 1.95 7.83
N GLU A 72 -0.61 2.11 9.13
CA GLU A 72 -0.11 1.24 10.19
C GLU A 72 -0.58 -0.21 10.04
N GLU A 73 -1.83 -0.41 9.65
CA GLU A 73 -2.45 -1.71 9.43
C GLU A 73 -1.73 -2.53 8.32
N HIS A 74 -0.97 -1.86 7.45
CA HIS A 74 -0.23 -2.50 6.36
C HIS A 74 1.20 -2.92 6.74
N ASN A 75 1.68 -2.54 7.93
CA ASN A 75 3.08 -2.74 8.31
C ASN A 75 3.47 -4.22 8.34
N ASN A 76 2.55 -5.13 8.68
CA ASN A 76 2.80 -6.56 8.74
C ASN A 76 2.63 -7.31 7.42
N TYR A 77 2.10 -6.71 6.36
CA TYR A 77 1.73 -7.44 5.15
C TYR A 77 2.87 -8.27 4.53
N GLY A 78 4.11 -7.79 4.59
CA GLY A 78 5.28 -8.53 4.12
C GLY A 78 5.61 -9.73 5.01
N LEU A 79 5.66 -9.50 6.32
CA LEU A 79 5.92 -10.53 7.32
C LEU A 79 4.82 -11.58 7.36
N ASP A 80 3.55 -11.17 7.34
CA ASP A 80 2.39 -12.06 7.32
C ASP A 80 2.41 -13.01 6.12
N PHE A 81 2.83 -12.53 4.94
CA PHE A 81 3.00 -13.39 3.78
C PHE A 81 4.12 -14.40 3.98
N ILE A 82 5.30 -13.95 4.45
CA ILE A 82 6.49 -14.79 4.67
C ILE A 82 6.20 -15.88 5.70
N GLU A 83 5.54 -15.54 6.80
CA GLU A 83 5.19 -16.51 7.84
C GLU A 83 4.07 -17.45 7.42
N ALA A 84 3.06 -16.95 6.69
CA ALA A 84 1.98 -17.79 6.14
C ALA A 84 2.52 -18.87 5.19
N ILE A 85 3.58 -18.59 4.42
CA ILE A 85 4.24 -19.60 3.57
C ILE A 85 4.71 -20.78 4.41
N SER A 86 5.44 -20.53 5.51
CA SER A 86 5.90 -21.59 6.40
C SER A 86 4.74 -22.42 6.94
N ASP A 87 3.67 -21.79 7.38
CA ASP A 87 2.50 -22.49 7.90
C ASP A 87 1.83 -23.36 6.83
N ILE A 88 1.64 -22.80 5.63
CA ILE A 88 1.04 -23.53 4.49
C ILE A 88 1.92 -24.71 4.10
N LYS A 89 3.24 -24.55 3.96
CA LYS A 89 4.16 -25.65 3.61
C LYS A 89 4.19 -26.74 4.65
N ASN A 90 4.04 -26.40 5.93
CA ASN A 90 4.05 -27.37 7.03
C ASN A 90 2.71 -28.10 7.19
N THR A 91 1.59 -27.50 6.79
CA THR A 91 0.24 -28.04 7.04
C THR A 91 -0.47 -28.58 5.81
N LEU A 92 -0.07 -28.14 4.61
CA LEU A 92 -0.68 -28.54 3.33
C LEU A 92 0.36 -29.24 2.45
N PRO A 93 0.59 -30.54 2.67
CA PRO A 93 1.68 -31.27 2.02
C PRO A 93 1.57 -31.23 0.48
N HIS A 94 2.73 -31.08 -0.17
CA HIS A 94 2.91 -31.03 -1.63
C HIS A 94 2.37 -29.77 -2.34
N ALA A 95 1.57 -28.93 -1.67
CA ALA A 95 1.12 -27.68 -2.27
C ALA A 95 2.31 -26.73 -2.53
N LEU A 96 2.24 -26.01 -3.63
CA LEU A 96 3.24 -25.03 -4.05
C LEU A 96 2.77 -23.62 -3.71
N ILE A 97 3.73 -22.70 -3.60
CA ILE A 97 3.47 -21.28 -3.30
C ILE A 97 3.98 -20.39 -4.44
N SER A 98 3.13 -19.48 -4.88
CA SER A 98 3.46 -18.44 -5.85
C SER A 98 3.00 -17.06 -5.34
N GLY A 99 3.44 -15.99 -6.00
CA GLY A 99 2.95 -14.64 -5.73
C GLY A 99 3.46 -13.59 -6.70
N GLY A 100 2.68 -12.52 -6.86
CA GLY A 100 3.03 -11.35 -7.67
C GLY A 100 3.96 -10.41 -6.91
N VAL A 101 5.28 -10.60 -7.02
CA VAL A 101 6.30 -9.93 -6.20
C VAL A 101 6.29 -8.41 -6.39
N SER A 102 6.00 -7.91 -7.59
CA SER A 102 5.99 -6.46 -7.85
C SER A 102 5.02 -5.66 -6.97
N ASN A 103 3.98 -6.32 -6.44
CA ASN A 103 3.01 -5.68 -5.56
C ASN A 103 3.63 -5.18 -4.26
N VAL A 104 4.59 -5.92 -3.69
CA VAL A 104 5.21 -5.59 -2.39
C VAL A 104 5.83 -4.19 -2.38
N SER A 105 6.36 -3.73 -3.52
CA SER A 105 7.09 -2.46 -3.66
C SER A 105 6.25 -1.33 -4.27
N PHE A 106 4.93 -1.50 -4.43
CA PHE A 106 4.07 -0.52 -5.10
C PHE A 106 4.18 0.89 -4.51
N SER A 107 4.41 0.98 -3.20
CA SER A 107 4.56 2.26 -2.48
C SER A 107 5.71 3.13 -2.99
N PHE A 108 6.72 2.52 -3.62
CA PHE A 108 7.87 3.21 -4.21
C PHE A 108 7.85 3.21 -5.74
N ARG A 109 6.65 3.15 -6.35
CA ARG A 109 6.51 3.25 -7.80
C ARG A 109 7.21 4.52 -8.30
N GLY A 110 8.04 4.38 -9.34
CA GLY A 110 8.89 5.44 -9.88
C GLY A 110 10.33 5.42 -9.36
N ASN A 111 10.64 4.67 -8.29
CA ASN A 111 12.00 4.49 -7.78
C ASN A 111 12.45 3.03 -7.96
N ASN A 112 12.96 2.70 -9.14
CA ASN A 112 13.32 1.32 -9.47
C ASN A 112 14.41 0.74 -8.55
N PRO A 113 15.51 1.43 -8.20
CA PRO A 113 16.53 0.86 -7.32
C PRO A 113 15.97 0.45 -5.93
N VAL A 114 15.12 1.26 -5.32
CA VAL A 114 14.48 0.92 -4.05
C VAL A 114 13.51 -0.25 -4.23
N ARG A 115 12.74 -0.27 -5.33
CA ARG A 115 11.83 -1.37 -5.62
C ARG A 115 12.56 -2.70 -5.82
N GLU A 116 13.65 -2.69 -6.57
CA GLU A 116 14.49 -3.87 -6.81
C GLU A 116 15.10 -4.40 -5.50
N ALA A 117 15.54 -3.51 -4.62
CA ALA A 117 16.01 -3.89 -3.28
C ALA A 117 14.88 -4.52 -2.44
N ILE A 118 13.67 -3.95 -2.46
CA ILE A 118 12.50 -4.54 -1.77
C ILE A 118 12.17 -5.93 -2.33
N HIS A 119 12.19 -6.11 -3.66
CA HIS A 119 11.96 -7.41 -4.29
C HIS A 119 12.99 -8.44 -3.87
N ALA A 120 14.28 -8.08 -3.89
CA ALA A 120 15.38 -8.99 -3.53
C ALA A 120 15.30 -9.41 -2.05
N VAL A 121 15.08 -8.47 -1.14
CA VAL A 121 14.95 -8.77 0.30
C VAL A 121 13.70 -9.61 0.56
N PHE A 122 12.55 -9.26 -0.02
CA PHE A 122 11.33 -10.03 0.13
C PHE A 122 11.50 -11.46 -0.38
N LEU A 123 12.04 -11.65 -1.58
CA LEU A 123 12.29 -12.98 -2.16
C LEU A 123 13.29 -13.78 -1.34
N TYR A 124 14.35 -13.15 -0.84
CA TYR A 124 15.34 -13.81 0.01
C TYR A 124 14.67 -14.47 1.22
N HIS A 125 13.79 -13.77 1.92
CA HIS A 125 13.08 -14.31 3.08
C HIS A 125 11.94 -15.25 2.68
N ALA A 126 11.16 -14.94 1.64
CA ALA A 126 10.05 -15.77 1.18
C ALA A 126 10.51 -17.15 0.67
N ILE A 127 11.59 -17.20 -0.12
CA ILE A 127 12.17 -18.46 -0.64
C ILE A 127 12.69 -19.33 0.52
N ARG A 128 13.35 -18.73 1.51
CA ARG A 128 13.81 -19.47 2.71
C ARG A 128 12.67 -20.03 3.54
N ASN A 129 11.50 -19.44 3.46
CA ASN A 129 10.27 -19.92 4.10
C ASN A 129 9.45 -20.87 3.23
N GLY A 130 9.91 -21.20 2.01
CA GLY A 130 9.31 -22.21 1.16
C GLY A 130 8.52 -21.69 -0.03
N MET A 131 8.67 -20.43 -0.45
CA MET A 131 8.10 -19.93 -1.70
C MET A 131 8.75 -20.65 -2.88
N ASP A 132 7.93 -21.23 -3.76
CA ASP A 132 8.40 -22.04 -4.90
C ASP A 132 8.53 -21.22 -6.18
N MET A 133 7.67 -20.23 -6.38
CA MET A 133 7.58 -19.43 -7.62
C MET A 133 7.30 -17.96 -7.30
N GLY A 134 7.84 -17.07 -8.13
CA GLY A 134 7.54 -15.63 -8.06
C GLY A 134 7.26 -15.08 -9.45
N ILE A 135 6.18 -14.30 -9.57
CA ILE A 135 5.92 -13.51 -10.78
C ILE A 135 6.70 -12.21 -10.65
N VAL A 136 7.75 -12.08 -11.44
CA VAL A 136 8.73 -10.98 -11.37
C VAL A 136 9.05 -10.45 -12.76
N ASN A 137 9.59 -9.22 -12.82
CA ASN A 137 10.33 -8.77 -14.00
C ASN A 137 11.78 -9.28 -13.88
N ALA A 138 12.12 -10.30 -14.62
CA ALA A 138 13.43 -10.94 -14.55
C ALA A 138 14.62 -10.01 -14.85
N GLY A 139 14.40 -8.92 -15.60
CA GLY A 139 15.41 -7.89 -15.87
C GLY A 139 15.59 -6.87 -14.73
N GLN A 140 14.81 -6.97 -13.65
CA GLN A 140 14.80 -6.04 -12.51
C GLN A 140 14.96 -6.77 -11.17
N LEU A 141 15.79 -7.81 -11.12
CA LEU A 141 16.11 -8.51 -9.89
C LEU A 141 17.53 -8.12 -9.44
N ALA A 142 17.61 -7.46 -8.29
CA ALA A 142 18.88 -7.23 -7.61
C ALA A 142 19.34 -8.51 -6.89
N ILE A 143 20.65 -8.67 -6.75
CA ILE A 143 21.23 -9.72 -5.89
C ILE A 143 21.24 -9.18 -4.47
N TYR A 144 20.75 -9.96 -3.51
CA TYR A 144 20.59 -9.55 -2.12
C TYR A 144 21.92 -9.05 -1.50
N GLU A 145 23.03 -9.75 -1.77
CA GLU A 145 24.36 -9.43 -1.25
C GLU A 145 24.98 -8.17 -1.87
N ASP A 146 24.51 -7.75 -3.04
CA ASP A 146 25.01 -6.57 -3.75
C ASP A 146 24.26 -5.28 -3.36
N ILE A 147 23.19 -5.39 -2.57
CA ILE A 147 22.44 -4.22 -2.09
C ILE A 147 23.32 -3.40 -1.14
N PRO A 148 23.46 -2.07 -1.34
CA PRO A 148 24.19 -1.22 -0.41
C PRO A 148 23.70 -1.39 1.04
N GLN A 149 24.62 -1.57 1.98
CA GLN A 149 24.32 -1.96 3.36
C GLN A 149 23.26 -1.06 4.03
N VAL A 150 23.33 0.26 3.81
CA VAL A 150 22.36 1.22 4.37
C VAL A 150 20.96 0.99 3.80
N LEU A 151 20.84 0.74 2.50
CA LEU A 151 19.56 0.46 1.84
C LEU A 151 19.03 -0.91 2.30
N LEU A 152 19.89 -1.93 2.35
CA LEU A 152 19.53 -3.27 2.80
C LEU A 152 18.90 -3.25 4.19
N GLU A 153 19.56 -2.59 5.17
CA GLU A 153 19.04 -2.47 6.53
C GLU A 153 17.65 -1.81 6.57
N ARG A 154 17.47 -0.70 5.85
CA ARG A 154 16.21 0.02 5.82
C ARG A 154 15.08 -0.80 5.16
N VAL A 155 15.42 -1.53 4.10
CA VAL A 155 14.46 -2.39 3.39
C VAL A 155 14.10 -3.61 4.23
N GLU A 156 15.06 -4.23 4.93
CA GLU A 156 14.77 -5.32 5.85
C GLU A 156 13.87 -4.89 7.00
N ASP A 157 14.13 -3.71 7.58
CA ASP A 157 13.28 -3.15 8.63
C ASP A 157 11.82 -3.04 8.17
N VAL A 158 11.60 -2.64 6.91
CA VAL A 158 10.26 -2.51 6.32
C VAL A 158 9.64 -3.87 5.98
N VAL A 159 10.38 -4.76 5.33
CA VAL A 159 9.87 -6.07 4.87
C VAL A 159 9.49 -6.96 6.06
N LEU A 160 10.28 -6.91 7.13
CA LEU A 160 10.12 -7.74 8.33
C LEU A 160 9.44 -6.99 9.49
N ASN A 161 8.98 -5.77 9.25
CA ASN A 161 8.35 -4.91 10.27
C ASN A 161 9.13 -4.89 11.60
N ARG A 162 10.45 -4.64 11.51
CA ARG A 162 11.34 -4.70 12.69
C ARG A 162 11.20 -3.50 13.62
N ARG A 163 10.58 -2.41 13.14
CA ARG A 163 10.45 -1.16 13.88
C ARG A 163 9.32 -0.28 13.33
N ASP A 164 8.71 0.50 14.19
CA ASP A 164 7.53 1.33 13.86
C ASP A 164 7.85 2.46 12.86
N ASP A 165 9.07 3.00 12.88
CA ASP A 165 9.54 4.09 12.02
C ASP A 165 10.23 3.59 10.72
N ALA A 166 10.10 2.30 10.37
CA ALA A 166 10.78 1.69 9.24
C ALA A 166 10.48 2.41 7.91
N THR A 167 9.22 2.74 7.67
CA THR A 167 8.78 3.45 6.45
C THR A 167 9.41 4.83 6.34
N GLU A 168 9.43 5.61 7.43
CA GLU A 168 10.03 6.94 7.48
C GLU A 168 11.53 6.88 7.19
N ARG A 169 12.23 5.95 7.84
CA ARG A 169 13.66 5.73 7.67
C ARG A 169 14.02 5.35 6.22
N LEU A 170 13.20 4.54 5.55
CA LEU A 170 13.42 4.21 4.15
C LEU A 170 13.17 5.44 3.26
N LEU A 171 12.13 6.23 3.54
CA LEU A 171 11.84 7.47 2.81
C LEU A 171 12.98 8.51 2.89
N GLU A 172 13.68 8.61 4.02
CA GLU A 172 14.81 9.53 4.21
C GLU A 172 15.91 9.34 3.16
N ILE A 173 16.16 8.09 2.76
CA ILE A 173 17.24 7.75 1.82
C ILE A 173 16.73 7.42 0.40
N ALA A 174 15.42 7.17 0.23
CA ALA A 174 14.88 6.73 -1.05
C ALA A 174 15.18 7.72 -2.19
N GLY A 175 15.22 9.02 -1.89
CA GLY A 175 15.57 10.06 -2.85
C GLY A 175 17.01 9.98 -3.38
N GLU A 176 17.94 9.43 -2.60
CA GLU A 176 19.35 9.29 -3.00
C GLU A 176 19.56 8.18 -4.06
N TYR A 177 18.63 7.23 -4.09
CA TYR A 177 18.64 6.09 -5.02
C TYR A 177 17.76 6.29 -6.26
N ALA A 178 16.90 7.30 -6.28
CA ALA A 178 16.13 7.61 -7.46
C ALA A 178 17.03 8.35 -8.46
N GLY A 179 17.07 7.94 -9.74
CA GLY A 179 17.88 8.57 -10.79
C GLY A 179 17.52 10.05 -11.02
N ASP A 180 18.17 10.69 -11.99
CA ASP A 180 18.05 12.12 -12.33
C ASP A 180 16.58 12.60 -12.39
N GLY A 181 16.05 13.10 -11.29
CA GLY A 181 14.67 13.59 -11.16
C GLY A 181 14.04 13.33 -9.79
N ALA A 182 14.73 12.64 -8.90
CA ALA A 182 14.22 12.33 -7.58
C ALA A 182 14.26 13.51 -6.60
N ALA A 183 13.28 13.51 -5.75
CA ALA A 183 13.10 14.45 -4.66
C ALA A 183 14.37 14.58 -3.81
N GLY A 184 15.15 15.62 -4.08
CA GLY A 184 16.13 16.09 -3.12
C GLY A 184 15.42 16.37 -1.79
N LYS A 185 16.12 16.23 -0.67
CA LYS A 185 15.66 16.77 0.61
C LYS A 185 15.22 18.21 0.37
N VAL A 186 13.92 18.46 0.31
CA VAL A 186 13.42 19.81 0.32
C VAL A 186 13.69 20.29 1.74
N ALA A 187 14.72 21.15 1.88
CA ALA A 187 15.02 21.79 3.14
C ALA A 187 13.73 22.40 3.71
N GLU A 188 13.49 22.20 4.99
CA GLU A 188 12.43 22.93 5.67
C GLU A 188 12.77 24.41 5.56
N ASP A 189 11.91 25.18 4.89
CA ASP A 189 12.01 26.61 4.87
C ASP A 189 11.41 27.14 6.18
N PRO A 190 12.22 27.61 7.14
CA PRO A 190 11.70 28.07 8.43
C PRO A 190 10.79 29.29 8.28
N GLU A 191 10.80 29.96 7.13
CA GLU A 191 10.01 31.17 6.89
C GLU A 191 8.61 30.88 6.31
N TRP A 192 8.25 29.62 5.99
CA TRP A 192 6.96 29.30 5.37
C TRP A 192 5.73 29.78 6.18
N ARG A 193 5.86 29.93 7.48
CA ARG A 193 4.79 30.49 8.33
C ARG A 193 4.47 31.95 8.02
N GLN A 194 5.37 32.68 7.35
CA GLN A 194 5.17 34.07 6.91
C GLN A 194 4.45 34.17 5.55
N TRP A 195 4.26 33.03 4.85
CA TRP A 195 3.59 33.02 3.56
C TRP A 195 2.09 33.29 3.68
N GLY A 196 1.46 33.71 2.58
CA GLY A 196 0.00 33.79 2.50
C GLY A 196 -0.70 32.47 2.80
N VAL A 197 -1.90 32.52 3.36
CA VAL A 197 -2.62 31.36 3.90
C VAL A 197 -2.76 30.21 2.91
N SER A 198 -3.05 30.51 1.64
CA SER A 198 -3.18 29.49 0.59
C SER A 198 -1.86 28.71 0.37
N LYS A 199 -0.72 29.44 0.37
CA LYS A 199 0.60 28.82 0.25
C LYS A 199 0.99 28.00 1.49
N ARG A 200 0.57 28.43 2.67
CA ARG A 200 0.78 27.66 3.90
C ARG A 200 0.01 26.36 3.87
N LEU A 201 -1.24 26.38 3.42
CA LEU A 201 -2.07 25.18 3.26
C LEU A 201 -1.49 24.21 2.22
N GLU A 202 -1.05 24.75 1.05
CA GLU A 202 -0.35 23.96 0.03
C GLU A 202 0.91 23.31 0.61
N HIS A 203 1.75 24.08 1.28
CA HIS A 203 2.99 23.58 1.90
C HIS A 203 2.70 22.50 2.94
N ALA A 204 1.73 22.73 3.82
CA ALA A 204 1.32 21.75 4.84
C ALA A 204 0.85 20.44 4.19
N LEU A 205 0.08 20.50 3.11
CA LEU A 205 -0.35 19.33 2.36
C LEU A 205 0.82 18.60 1.70
N VAL A 206 1.68 19.31 0.98
CA VAL A 206 2.85 18.73 0.28
C VAL A 206 3.84 18.10 1.27
N LYS A 207 4.03 18.70 2.44
CA LYS A 207 4.97 18.23 3.48
C LYS A 207 4.36 17.26 4.49
N GLY A 208 3.04 17.13 4.52
CA GLY A 208 2.33 16.30 5.49
C GLY A 208 2.33 16.88 6.91
N ILE A 209 2.40 18.21 7.05
CA ILE A 209 2.45 18.92 8.34
C ILE A 209 1.04 19.10 8.89
N THR A 210 0.76 18.58 10.08
CA THR A 210 -0.56 18.64 10.72
C THR A 210 -0.67 19.70 11.82
N ASP A 211 0.45 20.26 12.30
CA ASP A 211 0.50 21.04 13.53
C ASP A 211 -0.27 22.38 13.43
N PHE A 212 -0.23 23.01 12.26
CA PHE A 212 -0.84 24.34 12.04
C PHE A 212 -2.09 24.30 11.16
N ILE A 213 -2.53 23.09 10.75
CA ILE A 213 -3.56 22.97 9.71
C ILE A 213 -4.91 23.55 10.13
N GLU A 214 -5.29 23.43 11.38
CA GLU A 214 -6.57 23.99 11.88
C GLU A 214 -6.54 25.52 11.91
N GLU A 215 -5.43 26.11 12.39
CA GLU A 215 -5.21 27.56 12.41
C GLU A 215 -5.24 28.14 10.99
N ASP A 216 -4.52 27.52 10.06
CA ASP A 216 -4.44 27.99 8.67
C ASP A 216 -5.77 27.77 7.92
N THR A 217 -6.49 26.68 8.22
CA THR A 217 -7.82 26.42 7.67
C THR A 217 -8.83 27.43 8.19
N GLU A 218 -8.77 27.84 9.48
CA GLU A 218 -9.62 28.87 10.04
C GLU A 218 -9.33 30.24 9.39
N ALA A 219 -8.07 30.58 9.23
CA ALA A 219 -7.70 31.83 8.55
C ALA A 219 -8.22 31.87 7.09
N ALA A 220 -8.15 30.73 6.37
CA ALA A 220 -8.73 30.60 5.04
C ALA A 220 -10.26 30.72 5.05
N ARG A 221 -10.93 30.08 6.04
CA ARG A 221 -12.39 30.13 6.20
C ARG A 221 -12.92 31.55 6.44
N GLN A 222 -12.20 32.31 7.26
CA GLN A 222 -12.58 33.72 7.54
C GLN A 222 -12.42 34.63 6.31
N ALA A 223 -11.51 34.31 5.41
CA ALA A 223 -11.31 35.03 4.17
C ALA A 223 -12.24 34.59 3.03
N ALA A 224 -12.90 33.44 3.16
CA ALA A 224 -13.78 32.87 2.15
C ALA A 224 -15.26 33.20 2.40
N GLU A 225 -16.05 33.33 1.34
CA GLU A 225 -17.51 33.56 1.46
C GLU A 225 -18.24 32.34 2.07
N LYS A 226 -17.76 31.12 1.78
CA LYS A 226 -18.32 29.86 2.27
C LYS A 226 -17.20 28.91 2.69
N PRO A 227 -17.42 28.09 3.74
CA PRO A 227 -16.43 27.07 4.14
C PRO A 227 -16.06 26.10 3.02
N LEU A 228 -17.00 25.77 2.13
CA LEU A 228 -16.77 24.90 0.98
C LEU A 228 -15.70 25.46 0.02
N HIS A 229 -15.63 26.77 -0.15
CA HIS A 229 -14.63 27.40 -1.03
C HIS A 229 -13.18 27.20 -0.54
N VAL A 230 -12.97 26.93 0.76
CA VAL A 230 -11.64 26.57 1.28
C VAL A 230 -11.24 25.17 0.80
N ILE A 231 -12.20 24.25 0.72
CA ILE A 231 -11.96 22.90 0.21
C ILE A 231 -11.72 22.95 -1.30
N GLU A 232 -12.64 23.59 -2.06
CA GLU A 232 -12.59 23.64 -3.53
C GLU A 232 -11.44 24.49 -4.08
N GLY A 233 -10.92 25.43 -3.28
CA GLY A 233 -9.78 26.29 -3.61
C GLY A 233 -8.48 25.76 -2.99
N PRO A 234 -7.95 26.45 -1.97
CA PRO A 234 -6.58 26.24 -1.49
C PRO A 234 -6.25 24.81 -1.05
N LEU A 235 -7.22 24.05 -0.52
CA LEU A 235 -6.98 22.65 -0.13
C LEU A 235 -6.90 21.73 -1.36
N MET A 236 -7.79 21.88 -2.34
CA MET A 236 -7.73 21.10 -3.57
C MET A 236 -6.54 21.50 -4.44
N ASP A 237 -6.18 22.79 -4.49
CA ASP A 237 -4.99 23.25 -5.20
C ASP A 237 -3.73 22.59 -4.63
N GLY A 238 -3.59 22.51 -3.31
CA GLY A 238 -2.50 21.82 -2.66
C GLY A 238 -2.50 20.30 -2.96
N MET A 239 -3.67 19.67 -2.97
CA MET A 239 -3.78 18.25 -3.33
C MET A 239 -3.49 17.99 -4.82
N ASN A 240 -3.77 18.92 -5.71
CA ASN A 240 -3.37 18.83 -7.13
C ASN A 240 -1.84 18.82 -7.25
N VAL A 241 -1.13 19.68 -6.51
CA VAL A 241 0.35 19.66 -6.46
C VAL A 241 0.86 18.30 -5.96
N VAL A 242 0.24 17.74 -4.90
CA VAL A 242 0.57 16.39 -4.40
C VAL A 242 0.36 15.34 -5.50
N GLY A 243 -0.75 15.42 -6.24
CA GLY A 243 -1.06 14.53 -7.36
C GLY A 243 -0.01 14.60 -8.48
N ASP A 244 0.41 15.79 -8.87
CA ASP A 244 1.45 16.02 -9.89
C ASP A 244 2.81 15.47 -9.45
N LEU A 245 3.18 15.69 -8.18
CA LEU A 245 4.42 15.17 -7.61
C LEU A 245 4.40 13.63 -7.56
N PHE A 246 3.27 13.03 -7.18
CA PHE A 246 3.10 11.59 -7.18
C PHE A 246 3.11 11.02 -8.61
N GLY A 247 2.39 11.62 -9.53
CA GLY A 247 2.34 11.20 -10.93
C GLY A 247 3.69 11.28 -11.65
N SER A 248 4.52 12.25 -11.28
CA SER A 248 5.88 12.42 -11.81
C SER A 248 6.95 11.57 -11.09
N GLY A 249 6.58 10.77 -10.08
CA GLY A 249 7.52 9.96 -9.30
C GLY A 249 8.40 10.74 -8.31
N LYS A 250 8.09 12.01 -8.07
CA LYS A 250 8.79 12.88 -7.09
C LYS A 250 8.25 12.75 -5.67
N MET A 251 7.11 12.11 -5.51
CA MET A 251 6.48 11.82 -4.23
C MET A 251 6.07 10.34 -4.22
N PHE A 252 6.24 9.67 -3.08
CA PHE A 252 5.88 8.26 -2.91
C PHE A 252 4.57 8.12 -2.14
N LEU A 253 3.93 6.96 -2.24
CA LEU A 253 2.62 6.69 -1.63
C LEU A 253 2.54 7.07 -0.13
N PRO A 254 3.52 6.73 0.74
CA PRO A 254 3.43 7.09 2.15
C PRO A 254 3.43 8.61 2.38
N GLN A 255 4.04 9.39 1.50
CA GLN A 255 3.98 10.85 1.57
C GLN A 255 2.58 11.36 1.17
N VAL A 256 1.95 10.76 0.14
CA VAL A 256 0.56 11.05 -0.25
C VAL A 256 -0.41 10.72 0.89
N VAL A 257 -0.20 9.61 1.60
CA VAL A 257 -1.00 9.24 2.79
C VAL A 257 -0.86 10.30 3.89
N LYS A 258 0.36 10.84 4.13
CA LYS A 258 0.55 11.97 5.07
C LYS A 258 -0.23 13.21 4.60
N SER A 259 -0.16 13.56 3.31
CA SER A 259 -0.96 14.67 2.73
C SER A 259 -2.47 14.45 2.93
N ALA A 260 -2.95 13.23 2.70
CA ALA A 260 -4.36 12.88 2.91
C ALA A 260 -4.81 13.04 4.39
N ARG A 261 -3.92 12.73 5.36
CA ARG A 261 -4.20 12.99 6.78
C ARG A 261 -4.34 14.49 7.07
N VAL A 262 -3.48 15.32 6.49
CA VAL A 262 -3.58 16.79 6.59
C VAL A 262 -4.91 17.28 6.02
N MET A 263 -5.25 16.83 4.80
CA MET A 263 -6.53 17.15 4.15
C MET A 263 -7.73 16.74 5.00
N LYS A 264 -7.72 15.51 5.52
CA LYS A 264 -8.78 14.98 6.39
C LYS A 264 -8.97 15.83 7.65
N LYS A 265 -7.87 16.30 8.26
CA LYS A 265 -7.91 17.15 9.46
C LYS A 265 -8.50 18.54 9.13
N ALA A 266 -8.09 19.13 8.00
CA ALA A 266 -8.65 20.41 7.53
C ALA A 266 -10.16 20.31 7.25
N VAL A 267 -10.59 19.28 6.54
CA VAL A 267 -12.00 19.05 6.23
C VAL A 267 -12.81 18.81 7.50
N ALA A 268 -12.30 18.00 8.44
CA ALA A 268 -12.95 17.76 9.73
C ALA A 268 -13.19 19.06 10.52
N TYR A 269 -12.21 19.98 10.47
CA TYR A 269 -12.37 21.32 11.07
C TYR A 269 -13.48 22.14 10.41
N LEU A 270 -13.65 22.06 9.09
CA LEU A 270 -14.65 22.82 8.33
C LEU A 270 -16.07 22.23 8.43
N MET A 271 -16.21 20.94 8.72
CA MET A 271 -17.51 20.23 8.73
C MET A 271 -18.59 20.90 9.60
N PRO A 272 -18.34 21.31 10.86
CA PRO A 272 -19.36 21.97 11.68
C PRO A 272 -19.88 23.27 11.06
N PHE A 273 -19.02 24.03 10.39
CA PHE A 273 -19.40 25.28 9.74
C PHE A 273 -20.21 25.03 8.46
N MET A 274 -19.91 23.96 7.74
CA MET A 274 -20.67 23.53 6.56
C MET A 274 -22.06 23.03 6.98
N ASP A 275 -22.14 22.26 8.05
CA ASP A 275 -23.40 21.74 8.56
C ASP A 275 -24.32 22.86 9.11
N ALA A 276 -23.75 23.88 9.75
CA ALA A 276 -24.47 25.05 10.21
C ALA A 276 -25.03 25.91 9.05
N GLN A 277 -24.50 25.82 7.86
CA GLN A 277 -24.97 26.52 6.65
C GLN A 277 -25.97 25.70 5.83
N LYS A 278 -26.21 24.44 6.18
CA LYS A 278 -27.26 23.63 5.55
C LYS A 278 -28.62 24.07 6.06
N ASP A 279 -29.23 25.04 5.37
CA ASP A 279 -30.70 25.19 5.45
C ASP A 279 -31.32 23.90 4.95
N GLY A 280 -32.32 23.35 5.65
CA GLY A 280 -32.92 22.02 5.39
C GLY A 280 -33.49 21.78 3.98
N SER A 281 -33.17 22.64 3.02
CA SER A 281 -33.52 22.59 1.60
C SER A 281 -32.35 22.21 0.65
N ALA A 282 -31.16 21.90 1.17
CA ALA A 282 -30.04 21.57 0.31
C ALA A 282 -30.26 20.24 -0.44
N ALA A 283 -30.72 20.35 -1.70
CA ALA A 283 -30.79 19.23 -2.61
C ALA A 283 -29.39 18.61 -2.75
N LYS A 284 -29.30 17.30 -2.57
CA LYS A 284 -28.05 16.56 -2.86
C LYS A 284 -27.77 16.66 -4.36
N ASN A 285 -26.59 17.10 -4.74
CA ASN A 285 -26.18 17.21 -6.15
C ASN A 285 -26.05 15.84 -6.84
N GLY A 286 -26.00 14.75 -6.08
CA GLY A 286 -25.92 13.38 -6.57
C GLY A 286 -25.41 12.40 -5.53
N THR A 287 -25.37 11.12 -5.90
CA THR A 287 -24.78 10.04 -5.12
C THR A 287 -23.65 9.43 -5.93
N ILE A 288 -22.45 9.38 -5.36
CA ILE A 288 -21.31 8.71 -5.95
C ILE A 288 -21.13 7.38 -5.22
N LEU A 289 -21.15 6.27 -5.97
CA LEU A 289 -20.78 4.95 -5.46
C LEU A 289 -19.26 4.80 -5.65
N MET A 290 -18.54 4.58 -4.54
CA MET A 290 -17.09 4.31 -4.54
C MET A 290 -16.83 2.84 -4.30
#